data_6093952c1c57bbfdd02c1f2fc65bbbb2
#
_entry.id   6093952c1c57bbfdd02c1f2fc65bbbb2
#
_cell.length_a   1.000
_cell.length_b   1.000
_cell.length_c   1.000
_cell.angle_alpha   90.00
_cell.angle_beta   90.00
_cell.angle_gamma   90.00
#
_symmetry.space_group_name_H-M   'P 1'
#
loop_
_entity.id
_entity.type
_entity.pdbx_description
1 polymer ?
#
loop_
_entity_poly.entity_id
_entity_poly.type
_entity_poly.pdbx_seq_one_letter_code
_entity_poly.pdbx_strand_id
1 'polypeptide(L)'
;MTITLAVLLGFALDWLLGDPKKLPHPVCAVGKLISGTEKVLRRIIPATPASLTFAGIVLWLIACGVSFAVPFFLLRWLYHVNFWLGFAAETLLCWMIFARKSLADAGYHVYGAVKQSLEEGRKAIAWYVGRDTAELSEEGVIKAAVETVAENLTDGVVSPLVFMLIGGAPLGMLYKAVNTLDSMVGYHNDKYEHFGKFSAKMDDFFNFIPARLSALCMIAGAGMLHLDNRNALRIYRRDRSKHKSPNAGQTESVCAGALHIQLGGDASYFGKIVKKAAFGDPMRHVDRTDILAAVDLMTAASVFALVLLCAIRLTI
;
A
#
# COMPACT_ATOMS: atom_id res chain seq x y z
N MET A 1 24.33 1.59 9.38
CA MET A 1 24.57 0.18 9.00
C MET A 1 23.60 -0.79 9.68
N THR A 2 23.37 -0.74 11.01
CA THR A 2 22.46 -1.63 11.74
C THR A 2 21.02 -1.61 11.22
N ILE A 3 20.43 -0.41 11.05
CA ILE A 3 19.07 -0.25 10.49
C ILE A 3 18.95 -0.88 9.10
N THR A 4 19.92 -0.62 8.21
CA THR A 4 19.89 -1.17 6.85
C THR A 4 19.88 -2.69 6.87
N LEU A 5 20.69 -3.31 7.75
CA LEU A 5 20.72 -4.76 7.90
C LEU A 5 19.40 -5.31 8.47
N ALA A 6 18.80 -4.64 9.47
CA ALA A 6 17.50 -5.04 10.02
C ALA A 6 16.39 -4.96 8.95
N VAL A 7 16.40 -3.92 8.12
CA VAL A 7 15.46 -3.75 6.99
C VAL A 7 15.66 -4.84 5.93
N LEU A 8 16.90 -5.14 5.54
CA LEU A 8 17.22 -6.21 4.58
C LEU A 8 16.73 -7.58 5.08
N LEU A 9 17.01 -7.89 6.35
CA LEU A 9 16.56 -9.14 6.96
C LEU A 9 15.03 -9.17 7.11
N GLY A 10 14.40 -8.05 7.50
CA GLY A 10 12.96 -7.91 7.57
C GLY A 10 12.29 -8.15 6.22
N PHE A 11 12.84 -7.60 5.13
CA PHE A 11 12.36 -7.85 3.78
C PHE A 11 12.52 -9.32 3.36
N ALA A 12 13.64 -9.95 3.69
CA ALA A 12 13.87 -11.36 3.41
C ALA A 12 12.89 -12.25 4.19
N LEU A 13 12.58 -11.90 5.45
CA LEU A 13 11.57 -12.61 6.25
C LEU A 13 10.16 -12.45 5.66
N ASP A 14 9.77 -11.24 5.23
CA ASP A 14 8.49 -11.03 4.54
C ASP A 14 8.43 -11.86 3.25
N TRP A 15 9.52 -11.88 2.47
CA TRP A 15 9.58 -12.67 1.25
C TRP A 15 9.34 -14.16 1.49
N LEU A 16 9.95 -14.72 2.53
CA LEU A 16 9.90 -16.15 2.82
C LEU A 16 8.62 -16.56 3.56
N LEU A 17 8.25 -15.80 4.60
CA LEU A 17 7.22 -16.18 5.56
C LEU A 17 5.89 -15.44 5.32
N GLY A 18 5.94 -14.20 4.79
CA GLY A 18 4.77 -13.33 4.72
C GLY A 18 4.26 -12.91 6.10
N ASP A 19 3.00 -12.47 6.17
CA ASP A 19 2.40 -12.04 7.43
C ASP A 19 2.14 -13.22 8.38
N PRO A 20 2.57 -13.11 9.64
CA PRO A 20 2.41 -14.18 10.62
C PRO A 20 0.96 -14.29 11.08
N LYS A 21 0.19 -15.22 10.51
CA LYS A 21 -1.24 -15.43 10.83
C LYS A 21 -1.54 -15.72 12.29
N LYS A 22 -0.57 -16.21 13.07
CA LYS A 22 -0.73 -16.62 14.48
C LYS A 22 -0.17 -15.62 15.48
N LEU A 23 0.61 -14.64 15.05
CA LEU A 23 1.20 -13.64 15.94
C LEU A 23 0.33 -12.36 15.96
N PRO A 24 0.30 -11.65 17.10
CA PRO A 24 -0.35 -10.34 17.15
C PRO A 24 0.32 -9.39 16.15
N HIS A 25 -0.42 -8.94 15.15
CA HIS A 25 0.15 -8.05 14.13
C HIS A 25 0.07 -6.59 14.60
N PRO A 26 1.17 -5.82 14.55
CA PRO A 26 1.20 -4.42 15.01
C PRO A 26 0.14 -3.53 14.34
N VAL A 27 -0.14 -3.74 13.06
CA VAL A 27 -1.18 -3.01 12.31
C VAL A 27 -2.57 -3.24 12.90
N CYS A 28 -2.86 -4.46 13.41
CA CYS A 28 -4.13 -4.72 14.11
C CYS A 28 -4.23 -3.93 15.42
N ALA A 29 -3.11 -3.74 16.13
CA ALA A 29 -3.08 -2.89 17.31
C ALA A 29 -3.32 -1.42 16.97
N VAL A 30 -2.71 -0.93 15.88
CA VAL A 30 -2.97 0.41 15.33
C VAL A 30 -4.44 0.57 14.96
N GLY A 31 -5.06 -0.40 14.26
CA GLY A 31 -6.47 -0.37 13.91
C GLY A 31 -7.40 -0.30 15.14
N LYS A 32 -7.08 -1.07 16.21
CA LYS A 32 -7.82 -0.99 17.48
C LYS A 32 -7.65 0.37 18.16
N LEU A 33 -6.44 0.94 18.15
CA LEU A 33 -6.17 2.28 18.66
C LEU A 33 -7.00 3.33 17.92
N ILE A 34 -7.01 3.29 16.58
CA ILE A 34 -7.81 4.19 15.73
C ILE A 34 -9.30 4.08 16.08
N SER A 35 -9.86 2.87 16.07
CA SER A 35 -11.29 2.64 16.36
C SER A 35 -11.66 3.07 17.78
N GLY A 36 -10.81 2.78 18.77
CA GLY A 36 -11.02 3.18 20.16
C GLY A 36 -11.02 4.69 20.32
N THR A 37 -10.02 5.35 19.74
CA THR A 37 -9.88 6.83 19.78
C THR A 37 -11.02 7.52 19.01
N GLU A 38 -11.41 7.03 17.82
CA GLU A 38 -12.57 7.54 17.08
C GLU A 38 -13.83 7.49 17.94
N LYS A 39 -14.11 6.36 18.58
CA LYS A 39 -15.28 6.18 19.44
C LYS A 39 -15.32 7.17 20.60
N VAL A 40 -14.17 7.46 21.22
CA VAL A 40 -14.08 8.44 22.31
C VAL A 40 -14.28 9.85 21.78
N LEU A 41 -13.55 10.24 20.72
CA LEU A 41 -13.62 11.58 20.15
C LEU A 41 -15.04 11.94 19.68
N ARG A 42 -15.73 11.00 19.02
CA ARG A 42 -17.12 11.21 18.58
C ARG A 42 -18.15 11.32 19.73
N ARG A 43 -17.81 10.89 20.94
CA ARG A 43 -18.67 11.05 22.12
C ARG A 43 -18.52 12.43 22.78
N ILE A 44 -17.31 13.00 22.74
CA ILE A 44 -16.98 14.21 23.47
C ILE A 44 -16.96 15.46 22.59
N ILE A 45 -16.81 15.30 21.28
CA ILE A 45 -16.71 16.42 20.33
C ILE A 45 -18.03 16.59 19.57
N PRO A 46 -18.57 17.82 19.47
CA PRO A 46 -19.80 18.09 18.71
C PRO A 46 -19.68 17.69 17.24
N ALA A 47 -20.77 17.23 16.63
CA ALA A 47 -20.83 16.76 15.25
C ALA A 47 -20.93 17.90 14.21
N THR A 48 -20.20 19.01 14.41
CA THR A 48 -20.11 20.06 13.40
C THR A 48 -18.93 19.80 12.44
N PRO A 49 -18.96 20.27 11.19
CA PRO A 49 -17.88 20.06 10.22
C PRO A 49 -16.49 20.46 10.77
N ALA A 50 -16.39 21.62 11.42
CA ALA A 50 -15.11 22.11 11.97
C ALA A 50 -14.63 21.23 13.13
N SER A 51 -15.53 20.88 14.06
CA SER A 51 -15.20 20.04 15.21
C SER A 51 -14.83 18.63 14.80
N LEU A 52 -15.48 18.05 13.80
CA LEU A 52 -15.13 16.74 13.24
C LEU A 52 -13.76 16.77 12.56
N THR A 53 -13.42 17.84 11.84
CA THR A 53 -12.08 18.00 11.26
C THR A 53 -11.01 18.10 12.35
N PHE A 54 -11.25 18.87 13.41
CA PHE A 54 -10.35 18.93 14.56
C PHE A 54 -10.18 17.57 15.25
N ALA A 55 -11.29 16.84 15.45
CA ALA A 55 -11.26 15.49 16.01
C ALA A 55 -10.43 14.52 15.14
N GLY A 56 -10.54 14.63 13.80
CA GLY A 56 -9.72 13.86 12.87
C GLY A 56 -8.22 14.16 12.98
N ILE A 57 -7.85 15.43 13.18
CA ILE A 57 -6.45 15.82 13.43
C ILE A 57 -5.96 15.24 14.75
N VAL A 58 -6.75 15.30 15.82
CA VAL A 58 -6.40 14.72 17.13
C VAL A 58 -6.24 13.21 17.02
N LEU A 59 -7.16 12.52 16.31
CA LEU A 59 -7.05 11.09 16.04
C LEU A 59 -5.73 10.76 15.35
N TRP A 60 -5.38 11.52 14.30
CA TRP A 60 -4.15 11.31 13.54
C TRP A 60 -2.91 11.48 14.41
N LEU A 61 -2.86 12.55 15.21
CA LEU A 61 -1.72 12.82 16.11
C LEU A 61 -1.55 11.71 17.15
N ILE A 62 -2.64 11.22 17.74
CA ILE A 62 -2.60 10.14 18.72
C ILE A 62 -2.14 8.83 18.05
N ALA A 63 -2.77 8.45 16.95
CA ALA A 63 -2.46 7.18 16.29
C ALA A 63 -1.01 7.16 15.77
N CYS A 64 -0.56 8.20 15.07
CA CYS A 64 0.80 8.29 14.56
C CYS A 64 1.83 8.48 15.69
N GLY A 65 1.53 9.32 16.69
CA GLY A 65 2.40 9.54 17.84
C GLY A 65 2.64 8.28 18.65
N VAL A 66 1.59 7.51 18.96
CA VAL A 66 1.72 6.23 19.69
C VAL A 66 2.44 5.19 18.83
N SER A 67 2.11 5.09 17.54
CA SER A 67 2.73 4.14 16.63
C SER A 67 4.22 4.40 16.40
N PHE A 68 4.68 5.63 16.54
CA PHE A 68 6.09 5.97 16.55
C PHE A 68 6.73 5.76 17.93
N ALA A 69 6.13 6.31 18.98
CA ALA A 69 6.74 6.38 20.32
C ALA A 69 6.92 5.01 20.95
N VAL A 70 5.92 4.12 20.82
CA VAL A 70 5.99 2.78 21.43
C VAL A 70 7.18 1.98 20.88
N PRO A 71 7.33 1.75 19.57
CA PRO A 71 8.51 1.04 19.06
C PRO A 71 9.81 1.81 19.28
N PHE A 72 9.81 3.15 19.25
CA PHE A 72 10.99 3.94 19.50
C PHE A 72 11.56 3.74 20.91
N PHE A 73 10.73 3.88 21.94
CA PHE A 73 11.18 3.68 23.32
C PHE A 73 11.46 2.21 23.64
N LEU A 74 10.67 1.28 23.10
CA LEU A 74 10.92 -0.15 23.23
C LEU A 74 12.28 -0.55 22.65
N LEU A 75 12.57 -0.17 21.41
CA LEU A 75 13.84 -0.49 20.75
C LEU A 75 15.01 0.19 21.45
N ARG A 76 14.87 1.47 21.83
CA ARG A 76 15.90 2.18 22.61
C ARG A 76 16.23 1.43 23.91
N TRP A 77 15.22 0.94 24.63
CA TRP A 77 15.41 0.15 25.84
C TRP A 77 16.06 -1.19 25.55
N LEU A 78 15.60 -1.93 24.55
CA LEU A 78 16.15 -3.23 24.16
C LEU A 78 17.62 -3.13 23.74
N TYR A 79 17.97 -2.11 22.92
CA TYR A 79 19.37 -1.86 22.54
C TYR A 79 20.25 -1.47 23.72
N HIS A 80 19.69 -0.80 24.75
CA HIS A 80 20.42 -0.50 25.98
C HIS A 80 20.68 -1.76 26.81
N VAL A 81 19.73 -2.68 26.87
CA VAL A 81 19.86 -3.97 27.60
C VAL A 81 20.83 -4.91 26.87
N ASN A 82 20.63 -5.11 25.57
CA ASN A 82 21.49 -5.96 24.76
C ASN A 82 21.32 -5.62 23.27
N PHE A 83 22.43 -5.43 22.58
CA PHE A 83 22.44 -5.10 21.16
C PHE A 83 21.67 -6.12 20.31
N TRP A 84 21.88 -7.42 20.55
CA TRP A 84 21.23 -8.47 19.76
C TRP A 84 19.74 -8.57 19.97
N LEU A 85 19.27 -8.30 21.20
CA LEU A 85 17.82 -8.21 21.48
C LEU A 85 17.18 -7.03 20.73
N GLY A 86 17.82 -5.86 20.78
CA GLY A 86 17.36 -4.69 20.04
C GLY A 86 17.33 -4.95 18.53
N PHE A 87 18.39 -5.52 17.98
CA PHE A 87 18.51 -5.84 16.57
C PHE A 87 17.47 -6.88 16.10
N ALA A 88 17.26 -7.95 16.88
CA ALA A 88 16.23 -8.94 16.59
C ALA A 88 14.81 -8.34 16.61
N ALA A 89 14.50 -7.53 17.63
CA ALA A 89 13.21 -6.86 17.73
C ALA A 89 12.97 -5.86 16.58
N GLU A 90 13.99 -5.08 16.19
CA GLU A 90 13.90 -4.16 15.05
C GLU A 90 13.69 -4.92 13.74
N THR A 91 14.42 -6.02 13.54
CA THR A 91 14.25 -6.89 12.36
C THR A 91 12.83 -7.47 12.28
N LEU A 92 12.30 -7.96 13.40
CA LEU A 92 10.93 -8.49 13.47
C LEU A 92 9.88 -7.42 13.18
N LEU A 93 10.05 -6.20 13.72
CA LEU A 93 9.16 -5.09 13.41
C LEU A 93 9.25 -4.70 11.94
N CYS A 94 10.46 -4.61 11.36
CA CYS A 94 10.64 -4.35 9.93
C CYS A 94 9.94 -5.42 9.07
N TRP A 95 10.05 -6.70 9.44
CA TRP A 95 9.32 -7.78 8.77
C TRP A 95 7.81 -7.55 8.76
N MET A 96 7.20 -7.26 9.93
CA MET A 96 5.75 -7.05 10.08
C MET A 96 5.24 -5.75 9.43
N ILE A 97 6.13 -4.86 9.01
CA ILE A 97 5.76 -3.61 8.32
C ILE A 97 5.63 -3.84 6.81
N PHE A 98 6.44 -4.72 6.24
CA PHE A 98 6.33 -5.09 4.82
C PHE A 98 5.08 -5.94 4.55
N ALA A 99 4.58 -5.85 3.33
CA ALA A 99 3.41 -6.62 2.88
C ALA A 99 3.62 -7.19 1.45
N ARG A 100 4.87 -7.34 0.99
CA ARG A 100 5.16 -7.78 -0.39
C ARG A 100 4.59 -9.17 -0.66
N LYS A 101 4.83 -10.13 0.28
CA LYS A 101 4.32 -11.49 0.10
C LYS A 101 2.80 -11.54 0.18
N SER A 102 2.19 -10.83 1.10
CA SER A 102 0.74 -10.76 1.24
C SER A 102 0.05 -10.19 0.00
N LEU A 103 0.68 -9.19 -0.67
CA LEU A 103 0.20 -8.66 -1.95
C LEU A 103 0.33 -9.70 -3.08
N ALA A 104 1.44 -10.43 -3.14
CA ALA A 104 1.62 -11.50 -4.11
C ALA A 104 0.60 -12.63 -3.88
N ASP A 105 0.41 -13.05 -2.63
CA ASP A 105 -0.56 -14.08 -2.24
C ASP A 105 -2.00 -13.64 -2.58
N ALA A 106 -2.34 -12.35 -2.43
CA ALA A 106 -3.62 -11.79 -2.87
C ALA A 106 -3.81 -11.92 -4.39
N GLY A 107 -2.81 -11.56 -5.18
CA GLY A 107 -2.83 -11.73 -6.63
C GLY A 107 -3.01 -13.21 -7.02
N TYR A 108 -2.24 -14.12 -6.43
CA TYR A 108 -2.37 -15.56 -6.68
C TYR A 108 -3.72 -16.13 -6.25
N HIS A 109 -4.28 -15.64 -5.15
CA HIS A 109 -5.61 -16.03 -4.69
C HIS A 109 -6.69 -15.66 -5.73
N VAL A 110 -6.69 -14.40 -6.20
CA VAL A 110 -7.67 -13.95 -7.21
C VAL A 110 -7.45 -14.69 -8.54
N TYR A 111 -6.20 -14.86 -8.99
CA TYR A 111 -5.88 -15.63 -10.19
C TYR A 111 -6.44 -17.08 -10.12
N GLY A 112 -6.22 -17.76 -8.99
CA GLY A 112 -6.72 -19.10 -8.76
C GLY A 112 -8.25 -19.18 -8.76
N ALA A 113 -8.90 -18.17 -8.15
CA ALA A 113 -10.36 -18.10 -8.08
C ALA A 113 -10.99 -17.84 -9.47
N VAL A 114 -10.43 -16.90 -10.25
CA VAL A 114 -10.91 -16.63 -11.63
C VAL A 114 -10.78 -17.87 -12.54
N LYS A 115 -9.75 -18.69 -12.32
CA LYS A 115 -9.63 -19.97 -13.05
C LYS A 115 -10.75 -20.96 -12.74
N GLN A 116 -11.34 -20.90 -11.56
CA GLN A 116 -12.44 -21.80 -11.17
C GLN A 116 -13.77 -21.32 -11.76
N SER A 117 -14.11 -20.07 -11.51
CA SER A 117 -15.30 -19.42 -12.07
C SER A 117 -15.26 -17.90 -11.86
N LEU A 118 -16.07 -17.17 -12.64
CA LEU A 118 -16.27 -15.73 -12.45
C LEU A 118 -16.83 -15.43 -11.06
N GLU A 119 -17.72 -16.26 -10.55
CA GLU A 119 -18.31 -16.06 -9.20
C GLU A 119 -17.26 -16.15 -8.10
N GLU A 120 -16.39 -17.17 -8.15
CA GLU A 120 -15.28 -17.30 -7.19
C GLU A 120 -14.29 -16.13 -7.34
N GLY A 121 -14.02 -15.68 -8.57
CA GLY A 121 -13.20 -14.49 -8.82
C GLY A 121 -13.79 -13.22 -8.19
N ARG A 122 -15.11 -13.01 -8.32
CA ARG A 122 -15.83 -11.89 -7.68
C ARG A 122 -15.75 -11.94 -6.15
N LYS A 123 -15.91 -13.12 -5.55
CA LYS A 123 -15.78 -13.34 -4.11
C LYS A 123 -14.35 -13.07 -3.63
N ALA A 124 -13.36 -13.56 -4.37
CA ALA A 124 -11.96 -13.40 -4.01
C ALA A 124 -11.52 -11.93 -4.06
N ILE A 125 -11.84 -11.20 -5.14
CA ILE A 125 -11.44 -9.81 -5.27
C ILE A 125 -12.14 -8.90 -4.23
N ALA A 126 -13.34 -9.23 -3.78
CA ALA A 126 -14.07 -8.47 -2.75
C ALA A 126 -13.31 -8.34 -1.42
N TRP A 127 -12.35 -9.23 -1.13
CA TRP A 127 -11.49 -9.13 0.05
C TRP A 127 -10.45 -8.01 -0.04
N TYR A 128 -10.16 -7.53 -1.25
CA TYR A 128 -9.02 -6.66 -1.51
C TYR A 128 -9.40 -5.28 -2.05
N VAL A 129 -10.67 -5.09 -2.44
CA VAL A 129 -11.14 -3.82 -3.02
C VAL A 129 -12.36 -3.27 -2.28
N GLY A 130 -12.48 -1.95 -2.23
CA GLY A 130 -13.63 -1.27 -1.63
C GLY A 130 -14.80 -1.04 -2.60
N ARG A 131 -14.67 -1.43 -3.89
CA ARG A 131 -15.72 -1.29 -4.90
C ARG A 131 -16.71 -2.46 -4.86
N ASP A 132 -17.91 -2.27 -5.43
CA ASP A 132 -18.87 -3.35 -5.62
C ASP A 132 -18.32 -4.37 -6.62
N THR A 133 -18.35 -5.66 -6.26
CA THR A 133 -17.75 -6.73 -7.07
C THR A 133 -18.76 -7.68 -7.68
N ALA A 134 -20.02 -7.66 -7.21
CA ALA A 134 -21.06 -8.63 -7.60
C ALA A 134 -21.36 -8.65 -9.11
N GLU A 135 -21.27 -7.48 -9.76
CA GLU A 135 -21.61 -7.31 -11.17
C GLU A 135 -20.36 -7.18 -12.09
N LEU A 136 -19.14 -7.37 -11.55
CA LEU A 136 -17.92 -7.27 -12.36
C LEU A 136 -17.89 -8.38 -13.42
N SER A 137 -17.52 -8.03 -14.65
CA SER A 137 -17.12 -9.01 -15.65
C SER A 137 -15.81 -9.70 -15.25
N GLU A 138 -15.43 -10.78 -15.91
CA GLU A 138 -14.11 -11.41 -15.70
C GLU A 138 -12.97 -10.40 -15.92
N GLU A 139 -13.03 -9.62 -17.00
CA GLU A 139 -12.11 -8.54 -17.27
C GLU A 139 -12.08 -7.51 -16.12
N GLY A 140 -13.24 -7.16 -15.57
CA GLY A 140 -13.36 -6.24 -14.44
C GLY A 140 -12.70 -6.78 -13.16
N VAL A 141 -12.84 -8.07 -12.89
CA VAL A 141 -12.17 -8.74 -11.76
C VAL A 141 -10.65 -8.74 -11.95
N ILE A 142 -10.17 -9.08 -13.15
CA ILE A 142 -8.74 -9.10 -13.48
C ILE A 142 -8.15 -7.68 -13.35
N LYS A 143 -8.77 -6.67 -13.96
CA LYS A 143 -8.34 -5.27 -13.85
C LYS A 143 -8.26 -4.83 -12.38
N ALA A 144 -9.29 -5.12 -11.58
CA ALA A 144 -9.28 -4.78 -10.16
C ALA A 144 -8.11 -5.43 -9.40
N ALA A 145 -7.76 -6.68 -9.71
CA ALA A 145 -6.62 -7.37 -9.09
C ALA A 145 -5.28 -6.74 -9.52
N VAL A 146 -5.11 -6.45 -10.81
CA VAL A 146 -3.91 -5.79 -11.36
C VAL A 146 -3.73 -4.40 -10.75
N GLU A 147 -4.79 -3.58 -10.69
CA GLU A 147 -4.80 -2.26 -10.05
C GLU A 147 -4.38 -2.35 -8.59
N THR A 148 -4.99 -3.29 -7.84
CA THR A 148 -4.69 -3.49 -6.41
C THR A 148 -3.22 -3.84 -6.18
N VAL A 149 -2.66 -4.76 -6.97
CA VAL A 149 -1.24 -5.13 -6.87
C VAL A 149 -0.33 -3.95 -7.23
N ALA A 150 -0.64 -3.22 -8.30
CA ALA A 150 0.16 -2.09 -8.76
C ALA A 150 0.16 -0.93 -7.76
N GLU A 151 -1.01 -0.52 -7.25
CA GLU A 151 -1.17 0.57 -6.28
C GLU A 151 -0.48 0.23 -4.96
N ASN A 152 -0.75 -0.96 -4.43
CA ASN A 152 -0.22 -1.36 -3.12
C ASN A 152 1.27 -1.69 -3.10
N LEU A 153 1.98 -1.73 -4.24
CA LEU A 153 3.44 -1.70 -4.27
C LEU A 153 3.98 -0.48 -3.48
N THR A 154 3.35 0.67 -3.66
CA THR A 154 3.73 1.89 -2.92
C THR A 154 3.49 1.70 -1.43
N ASP A 155 2.27 1.39 -1.04
CA ASP A 155 1.80 1.41 0.35
C ASP A 155 2.30 0.22 1.18
N GLY A 156 2.50 -0.91 0.54
CA GLY A 156 2.91 -2.16 1.18
C GLY A 156 4.42 -2.41 1.17
N VAL A 157 5.17 -1.73 0.28
CA VAL A 157 6.60 -2.05 0.11
C VAL A 157 7.48 -0.80 0.07
N VAL A 158 7.29 0.09 -0.92
CA VAL A 158 8.27 1.16 -1.18
C VAL A 158 8.20 2.26 -0.13
N SER A 159 7.00 2.71 0.26
CA SER A 159 6.87 3.71 1.33
C SER A 159 7.37 3.18 2.67
N PRO A 160 6.95 1.98 3.14
CA PRO A 160 7.56 1.38 4.32
C PRO A 160 9.09 1.34 4.26
N LEU A 161 9.66 0.90 3.13
CA LEU A 161 11.10 0.82 2.92
C LEU A 161 11.78 2.18 3.08
N VAL A 162 11.24 3.24 2.45
CA VAL A 162 11.77 4.60 2.55
C VAL A 162 11.81 5.06 4.01
N PHE A 163 10.67 4.95 4.72
CA PHE A 163 10.57 5.42 6.10
C PHE A 163 11.43 4.59 7.06
N MET A 164 11.50 3.26 6.87
CA MET A 164 12.37 2.41 7.68
C MET A 164 13.86 2.70 7.43
N LEU A 165 14.28 2.97 6.22
CA LEU A 165 15.67 3.34 5.95
C LEU A 165 16.03 4.72 6.50
N ILE A 166 15.09 5.63 6.67
CA ILE A 166 15.33 6.94 7.31
C ILE A 166 15.46 6.80 8.82
N GLY A 167 14.56 6.11 9.50
CA GLY A 167 14.49 6.10 10.98
C GLY A 167 14.09 4.78 11.61
N GLY A 168 14.41 3.64 10.96
CA GLY A 168 14.17 2.31 11.48
C GLY A 168 12.70 1.93 11.56
N ALA A 169 12.40 0.85 12.28
CA ALA A 169 11.04 0.37 12.48
C ALA A 169 10.09 1.42 13.09
N PRO A 170 10.51 2.37 13.96
CA PRO A 170 9.62 3.41 14.47
C PRO A 170 9.01 4.31 13.39
N LEU A 171 9.82 4.79 12.42
CA LEU A 171 9.26 5.56 11.30
C LEU A 171 8.45 4.71 10.34
N GLY A 172 8.82 3.45 10.14
CA GLY A 172 8.01 2.50 9.38
C GLY A 172 6.62 2.30 10.02
N MET A 173 6.55 2.17 11.35
CA MET A 173 5.29 2.04 12.09
C MET A 173 4.45 3.33 12.05
N LEU A 174 5.08 4.50 12.11
CA LEU A 174 4.39 5.78 11.90
C LEU A 174 3.74 5.80 10.51
N TYR A 175 4.51 5.49 9.46
CA TYR A 175 3.97 5.42 8.10
C TYR A 175 2.80 4.42 8.01
N LYS A 176 2.94 3.24 8.62
CA LYS A 176 1.87 2.23 8.63
C LYS A 176 0.61 2.74 9.33
N ALA A 177 0.76 3.57 10.37
CA ALA A 177 -0.38 4.23 11.04
C ALA A 177 -1.04 5.27 10.12
N VAL A 178 -0.26 6.08 9.38
CA VAL A 178 -0.80 7.03 8.37
C VAL A 178 -1.64 6.28 7.34
N ASN A 179 -1.11 5.25 6.73
CA ASN A 179 -1.80 4.44 5.72
C ASN A 179 -3.04 3.71 6.28
N THR A 180 -2.95 3.17 7.52
CA THR A 180 -4.09 2.53 8.19
C THR A 180 -5.20 3.54 8.51
N LEU A 181 -4.85 4.77 8.90
CA LEU A 181 -5.82 5.85 9.13
C LEU A 181 -6.58 6.18 7.85
N ASP A 182 -5.90 6.34 6.71
CA ASP A 182 -6.59 6.56 5.44
C ASP A 182 -7.52 5.40 5.10
N SER A 183 -7.03 4.17 5.18
CA SER A 183 -7.82 2.97 4.91
C SER A 183 -9.04 2.80 5.82
N MET A 184 -9.02 3.31 7.07
CA MET A 184 -10.11 3.17 8.02
C MET A 184 -11.08 4.35 8.05
N VAL A 185 -10.58 5.57 7.87
CA VAL A 185 -11.39 6.78 8.04
C VAL A 185 -11.29 7.76 6.87
N GLY A 186 -10.42 7.55 5.87
CA GLY A 186 -10.21 8.44 4.71
C GLY A 186 -11.32 8.43 3.65
N TYR A 187 -12.41 7.71 3.88
CA TYR A 187 -13.49 7.56 2.91
C TYR A 187 -14.28 8.87 2.69
N HIS A 188 -14.62 9.15 1.43
CA HIS A 188 -15.53 10.22 1.04
C HIS A 188 -17.00 9.76 1.18
N ASN A 189 -17.51 9.75 2.41
CA ASN A 189 -18.90 9.50 2.75
C ASN A 189 -19.35 10.38 3.90
N ASP A 190 -20.65 10.46 4.18
CA ASP A 190 -21.24 11.35 5.20
C ASP A 190 -20.58 11.17 6.59
N LYS A 191 -20.14 9.97 6.91
CA LYS A 191 -19.51 9.67 8.20
C LYS A 191 -18.11 10.27 8.33
N TYR A 192 -17.34 10.26 7.25
CA TYR A 192 -15.89 10.54 7.26
C TYR A 192 -15.48 11.77 6.47
N GLU A 193 -16.37 12.42 5.69
CA GLU A 193 -16.03 13.56 4.83
C GLU A 193 -15.25 14.67 5.55
N HIS A 194 -15.63 14.97 6.80
CA HIS A 194 -14.93 15.96 7.62
C HIS A 194 -13.90 15.32 8.55
N PHE A 195 -14.25 14.19 9.15
CA PHE A 195 -13.43 13.52 10.16
C PHE A 195 -12.16 12.88 9.56
N GLY A 196 -12.30 12.22 8.41
CA GLY A 196 -11.19 11.52 7.74
C GLY A 196 -10.33 12.38 6.83
N LYS A 197 -10.80 13.57 6.47
CA LYS A 197 -10.16 14.45 5.48
C LYS A 197 -8.67 14.73 5.74
N PHE A 198 -8.28 14.91 7.01
CA PHE A 198 -6.90 15.14 7.38
C PHE A 198 -6.05 13.88 7.17
N SER A 199 -6.57 12.70 7.55
CA SER A 199 -5.90 11.41 7.36
C SER A 199 -5.63 11.13 5.88
N ALA A 200 -6.63 11.31 5.01
CA ALA A 200 -6.48 11.13 3.57
C ALA A 200 -5.41 12.06 2.97
N LYS A 201 -5.42 13.34 3.36
CA LYS A 201 -4.40 14.30 2.89
C LYS A 201 -3.00 13.98 3.38
N MET A 202 -2.87 13.46 4.60
CA MET A 202 -1.57 13.09 5.14
C MET A 202 -1.04 11.82 4.48
N ASP A 203 -1.89 10.84 4.15
CA ASP A 203 -1.49 9.69 3.36
C ASP A 203 -1.01 10.11 1.97
N ASP A 204 -1.75 10.97 1.27
CA ASP A 204 -1.33 11.54 -0.01
C ASP A 204 0.04 12.25 0.10
N PHE A 205 0.29 12.98 1.18
CA PHE A 205 1.56 13.67 1.41
C PHE A 205 2.72 12.69 1.68
N PHE A 206 2.53 11.70 2.55
CA PHE A 206 3.55 10.72 2.88
C PHE A 206 3.90 9.82 1.69
N ASN A 207 2.93 9.52 0.84
CA ASN A 207 3.12 8.72 -0.37
C ASN A 207 3.60 9.51 -1.59
N PHE A 208 3.67 10.84 -1.52
CA PHE A 208 3.97 11.68 -2.69
C PHE A 208 5.32 11.34 -3.35
N ILE A 209 6.39 11.25 -2.60
CA ILE A 209 7.72 10.86 -3.11
C ILE A 209 7.79 9.35 -3.35
N PRO A 210 7.39 8.49 -2.39
CA PRO A 210 7.44 7.04 -2.58
C PRO A 210 6.68 6.54 -3.80
N ALA A 211 5.50 7.07 -4.13
CA ALA A 211 4.73 6.63 -5.29
C ALA A 211 5.46 6.89 -6.62
N ARG A 212 6.16 8.00 -6.74
CA ARG A 212 6.98 8.31 -7.92
C ARG A 212 8.20 7.40 -8.00
N LEU A 213 8.82 7.13 -6.86
CA LEU A 213 9.91 6.17 -6.77
C LEU A 213 9.45 4.76 -7.14
N SER A 214 8.27 4.33 -6.64
CA SER A 214 7.64 3.05 -7.01
C SER A 214 7.45 2.94 -8.52
N ALA A 215 6.93 3.98 -9.15
CA ALA A 215 6.74 4.01 -10.60
C ALA A 215 8.07 3.87 -11.37
N LEU A 216 9.12 4.57 -10.95
CA LEU A 216 10.45 4.46 -11.59
C LEU A 216 11.05 3.07 -11.39
N CYS A 217 10.94 2.51 -10.18
CA CYS A 217 11.38 1.14 -9.90
C CYS A 217 10.58 0.10 -10.72
N MET A 218 9.28 0.34 -10.91
CA MET A 218 8.43 -0.52 -11.72
C MET A 218 8.78 -0.44 -13.22
N ILE A 219 9.12 0.75 -13.75
CA ILE A 219 9.63 0.90 -15.13
C ILE A 219 10.95 0.14 -15.31
N ALA A 220 11.86 0.23 -14.34
CA ALA A 220 13.11 -0.54 -14.36
C ALA A 220 12.84 -2.05 -14.28
N GLY A 221 11.93 -2.47 -13.39
CA GLY A 221 11.47 -3.85 -13.24
C GLY A 221 10.86 -4.41 -14.53
N ALA A 222 10.09 -3.61 -15.26
CA ALA A 222 9.54 -3.99 -16.56
C ALA A 222 10.65 -4.34 -17.55
N GLY A 223 11.73 -3.55 -17.59
CA GLY A 223 12.89 -3.86 -18.43
C GLY A 223 13.60 -5.17 -18.02
N MET A 224 13.70 -5.46 -16.73
CA MET A 224 14.30 -6.72 -16.22
C MET A 224 13.47 -7.95 -16.58
N LEU A 225 12.15 -7.81 -16.64
CA LEU A 225 11.20 -8.86 -17.01
C LEU A 225 10.96 -8.98 -18.51
N HIS A 226 11.71 -8.24 -19.34
CA HIS A 226 11.51 -8.16 -20.80
C HIS A 226 10.10 -7.69 -21.21
N LEU A 227 9.39 -6.96 -20.32
CA LEU A 227 8.18 -6.24 -20.64
C LEU A 227 8.50 -4.92 -21.35
N ASP A 228 7.50 -4.26 -21.92
CA ASP A 228 7.71 -3.00 -22.65
C ASP A 228 7.89 -1.80 -21.70
N ASN A 229 9.11 -1.60 -21.22
CA ASN A 229 9.48 -0.48 -20.36
C ASN A 229 9.39 0.88 -21.05
N ARG A 230 9.55 0.92 -22.39
CA ARG A 230 9.42 2.16 -23.18
C ARG A 230 7.96 2.62 -23.22
N ASN A 231 7.05 1.68 -23.49
CA ASN A 231 5.62 1.96 -23.43
C ASN A 231 5.16 2.27 -22.01
N ALA A 232 5.68 1.55 -20.99
CA ALA A 232 5.43 1.86 -19.58
C ALA A 232 5.80 3.31 -19.25
N LEU A 233 6.98 3.79 -19.65
CA LEU A 233 7.40 5.18 -19.45
C LEU A 233 6.53 6.17 -20.25
N ARG A 234 6.13 5.82 -21.48
CA ARG A 234 5.23 6.64 -22.32
C ARG A 234 3.88 6.84 -21.65
N ILE A 235 3.25 5.75 -21.20
CA ILE A 235 1.94 5.79 -20.54
C ILE A 235 2.05 6.49 -19.18
N TYR A 236 3.09 6.21 -18.38
CA TYR A 236 3.36 6.92 -17.14
C TYR A 236 3.38 8.45 -17.33
N ARG A 237 4.12 8.94 -18.31
CA ARG A 237 4.21 10.39 -18.58
C ARG A 237 2.87 10.99 -18.98
N ARG A 238 2.06 10.25 -19.73
CA ARG A 238 0.75 10.70 -20.24
C ARG A 238 -0.35 10.62 -19.20
N ASP A 239 -0.40 9.55 -18.40
CA ASP A 239 -1.60 9.16 -17.68
C ASP A 239 -1.48 9.26 -16.13
N ARG A 240 -0.28 9.36 -15.57
CA ARG A 240 -0.06 9.35 -14.11
C ARG A 240 -0.87 10.36 -13.31
N SER A 241 -1.25 11.48 -13.91
CA SER A 241 -1.99 12.57 -13.28
C SER A 241 -3.51 12.52 -13.49
N LYS A 242 -4.00 11.48 -14.17
CA LYS A 242 -5.45 11.32 -14.43
C LYS A 242 -6.22 10.81 -13.22
N HIS A 243 -5.56 10.16 -12.25
CA HIS A 243 -6.19 9.66 -11.03
C HIS A 243 -6.53 10.80 -10.06
N LYS A 244 -7.62 10.64 -9.28
CA LYS A 244 -8.00 11.63 -8.25
C LYS A 244 -6.97 11.70 -7.13
N SER A 245 -6.43 10.56 -6.67
CA SER A 245 -5.26 10.54 -5.80
C SER A 245 -4.02 10.90 -6.62
N PRO A 246 -3.11 11.75 -6.09
CA PRO A 246 -1.87 12.11 -6.76
C PRO A 246 -0.86 10.95 -6.82
N ASN A 247 -1.14 9.83 -6.15
CA ASN A 247 -0.25 8.71 -5.92
C ASN A 247 -0.65 7.43 -6.67
N ALA A 248 -1.90 6.99 -6.60
CA ALA A 248 -2.37 5.72 -7.19
C ALA A 248 -2.08 5.62 -8.70
N GLY A 249 -2.35 6.68 -9.46
CA GLY A 249 -2.08 6.70 -10.89
C GLY A 249 -0.61 6.57 -11.29
N GLN A 250 0.35 6.71 -10.36
CA GLN A 250 1.77 6.59 -10.65
C GLN A 250 2.11 5.16 -11.09
N THR A 251 1.79 4.18 -10.27
CA THR A 251 2.09 2.76 -10.50
C THR A 251 1.09 2.08 -11.42
N GLU A 252 -0.21 2.42 -11.34
CA GLU A 252 -1.23 1.89 -12.23
C GLU A 252 -0.95 2.21 -13.70
N SER A 253 -0.55 3.46 -14.00
CA SER A 253 -0.21 3.85 -15.38
C SER A 253 1.02 3.13 -15.92
N VAL A 254 2.04 2.87 -15.07
CA VAL A 254 3.21 2.07 -15.46
C VAL A 254 2.80 0.64 -15.78
N CYS A 255 2.00 0.02 -14.91
CA CYS A 255 1.53 -1.36 -15.07
C CYS A 255 0.71 -1.50 -16.37
N ALA A 256 -0.24 -0.58 -16.60
CA ALA A 256 -1.05 -0.55 -17.82
C ALA A 256 -0.17 -0.47 -19.09
N GLY A 257 0.86 0.38 -19.06
CA GLY A 257 1.79 0.55 -20.18
C GLY A 257 2.69 -0.66 -20.41
N ALA A 258 3.24 -1.24 -19.33
CA ALA A 258 4.12 -2.41 -19.39
C ALA A 258 3.40 -3.65 -19.95
N LEU A 259 2.12 -3.81 -19.61
CA LEU A 259 1.29 -4.96 -20.00
C LEU A 259 0.47 -4.73 -21.29
N HIS A 260 0.52 -3.54 -21.89
CA HIS A 260 -0.28 -3.19 -23.08
C HIS A 260 -1.80 -3.33 -22.87
N ILE A 261 -2.29 -3.05 -21.67
CA ILE A 261 -3.70 -3.13 -21.31
C ILE A 261 -4.23 -1.78 -20.85
N GLN A 262 -5.54 -1.65 -20.82
CA GLN A 262 -6.21 -0.49 -20.24
C GLN A 262 -6.73 -0.85 -18.86
N LEU A 263 -6.32 -0.09 -17.83
CA LEU A 263 -6.78 -0.14 -16.46
C LEU A 263 -7.68 1.07 -16.15
N GLY A 264 -8.26 1.10 -14.95
CA GLY A 264 -9.19 2.15 -14.53
C GLY A 264 -10.55 2.06 -15.23
N GLY A 265 -11.17 3.21 -15.42
CA GLY A 265 -12.54 3.31 -15.92
C GLY A 265 -13.58 3.32 -14.80
N ASP A 266 -14.84 3.46 -15.18
CA ASP A 266 -15.96 3.60 -14.23
C ASP A 266 -16.06 2.41 -13.28
N ALA A 267 -16.36 2.68 -12.00
CA ALA A 267 -16.51 1.64 -10.98
C ALA A 267 -17.75 1.92 -10.10
N SER A 268 -18.40 0.87 -9.64
CA SER A 268 -19.54 0.99 -8.70
C SER A 268 -19.05 0.98 -7.26
N TYR A 269 -19.59 1.89 -6.46
CA TYR A 269 -19.40 1.99 -5.02
C TYR A 269 -20.75 2.19 -4.35
N PHE A 270 -21.16 1.27 -3.49
CA PHE A 270 -22.45 1.32 -2.80
C PHE A 270 -23.63 1.52 -3.76
N GLY A 271 -23.62 0.83 -4.91
CA GLY A 271 -24.63 0.92 -5.95
C GLY A 271 -24.60 2.20 -6.79
N LYS A 272 -23.58 3.06 -6.64
CA LYS A 272 -23.43 4.30 -7.43
C LYS A 272 -22.21 4.18 -8.35
N ILE A 273 -22.41 4.51 -9.63
CA ILE A 273 -21.31 4.56 -10.61
C ILE A 273 -20.47 5.82 -10.36
N VAL A 274 -19.20 5.63 -10.10
CA VAL A 274 -18.20 6.69 -9.97
C VAL A 274 -17.35 6.71 -11.23
N LYS A 275 -17.39 7.81 -11.97
CA LYS A 275 -16.55 8.02 -13.14
C LYS A 275 -15.09 8.14 -12.75
N LYS A 276 -14.25 7.28 -13.30
CA LYS A 276 -12.79 7.29 -13.13
C LYS A 276 -12.10 7.35 -14.48
N ALA A 277 -10.93 7.95 -14.49
CA ALA A 277 -10.08 7.96 -15.68
C ALA A 277 -9.56 6.56 -16.00
N ALA A 278 -9.36 6.29 -17.28
CA ALA A 278 -8.66 5.10 -17.74
C ALA A 278 -7.16 5.39 -17.96
N PHE A 279 -6.33 4.39 -17.71
CA PHE A 279 -4.87 4.41 -17.91
C PHE A 279 -4.47 3.39 -18.96
N GLY A 280 -3.48 3.72 -19.77
CA GLY A 280 -3.01 2.85 -20.84
C GLY A 280 -3.88 2.87 -22.07
N ASP A 281 -3.45 2.14 -23.06
CA ASP A 281 -4.14 1.94 -24.34
C ASP A 281 -4.66 0.50 -24.41
N PRO A 282 -5.89 0.25 -24.89
CA PRO A 282 -6.46 -1.09 -25.02
C PRO A 282 -5.85 -1.80 -26.24
N MET A 283 -4.54 -2.10 -26.21
CA MET A 283 -3.83 -2.74 -27.32
C MET A 283 -4.15 -4.23 -27.46
N ARG A 284 -4.62 -4.85 -26.37
CA ARG A 284 -5.11 -6.22 -26.32
C ARG A 284 -6.17 -6.38 -25.24
N HIS A 285 -6.89 -7.49 -25.30
CA HIS A 285 -7.79 -7.86 -24.22
C HIS A 285 -6.99 -8.24 -22.97
N VAL A 286 -7.59 -7.95 -21.81
CA VAL A 286 -7.03 -8.33 -20.52
C VAL A 286 -7.23 -9.83 -20.32
N ASP A 287 -6.20 -10.51 -19.88
CA ASP A 287 -6.20 -11.94 -19.58
C ASP A 287 -5.85 -12.18 -18.10
N ARG A 288 -6.30 -13.30 -17.55
CA ARG A 288 -6.02 -13.66 -16.15
C ARG A 288 -4.52 -13.77 -15.82
N THR A 289 -3.67 -14.06 -16.81
CA THR A 289 -2.21 -14.07 -16.65
C THR A 289 -1.63 -12.68 -16.39
N ASP A 290 -2.38 -11.60 -16.68
CA ASP A 290 -1.99 -10.25 -16.33
C ASP A 290 -1.88 -10.02 -14.82
N ILE A 291 -2.65 -10.78 -14.03
CA ILE A 291 -2.52 -10.75 -12.57
C ILE A 291 -1.13 -11.27 -12.16
N LEU A 292 -0.67 -12.37 -12.79
CA LEU A 292 0.66 -12.94 -12.52
C LEU A 292 1.76 -11.97 -12.97
N ALA A 293 1.62 -11.39 -14.16
CA ALA A 293 2.57 -10.41 -14.68
C ALA A 293 2.65 -9.15 -13.81
N ALA A 294 1.53 -8.70 -13.24
CA ALA A 294 1.51 -7.59 -12.28
C ALA A 294 2.21 -7.96 -10.96
N VAL A 295 2.03 -9.18 -10.46
CA VAL A 295 2.76 -9.69 -9.26
C VAL A 295 4.26 -9.78 -9.52
N ASP A 296 4.67 -10.27 -10.69
CA ASP A 296 6.08 -10.35 -11.08
C ASP A 296 6.68 -8.93 -11.20
N LEU A 297 5.95 -8.01 -11.82
CA LEU A 297 6.36 -6.62 -11.98
C LEU A 297 6.48 -5.89 -10.63
N MET A 298 5.51 -6.08 -9.73
CA MET A 298 5.56 -5.61 -8.34
C MET A 298 6.78 -6.18 -7.61
N THR A 299 7.05 -7.46 -7.80
CA THR A 299 8.19 -8.15 -7.17
C THR A 299 9.53 -7.60 -7.66
N ALA A 300 9.71 -7.47 -8.99
CA ALA A 300 10.92 -6.90 -9.58
C ALA A 300 11.15 -5.45 -9.13
N ALA A 301 10.08 -4.64 -9.11
CA ALA A 301 10.12 -3.27 -8.61
C ALA A 301 10.50 -3.19 -7.12
N SER A 302 10.00 -4.11 -6.30
CA SER A 302 10.32 -4.19 -4.87
C SER A 302 11.80 -4.48 -4.63
N VAL A 303 12.38 -5.42 -5.37
CA VAL A 303 13.81 -5.76 -5.29
C VAL A 303 14.67 -4.59 -5.77
N PHE A 304 14.28 -3.97 -6.88
CA PHE A 304 15.02 -2.82 -7.41
C PHE A 304 15.00 -1.65 -6.42
N ALA A 305 13.85 -1.35 -5.81
CA ALA A 305 13.72 -0.32 -4.78
C ALA A 305 14.59 -0.64 -3.56
N LEU A 306 14.59 -1.90 -3.09
CA LEU A 306 15.40 -2.34 -1.96
C LEU A 306 16.90 -2.11 -2.23
N VAL A 307 17.40 -2.61 -3.37
CA VAL A 307 18.81 -2.47 -3.74
C VAL A 307 19.20 -1.01 -3.88
N LEU A 308 18.41 -0.22 -4.63
CA LEU A 308 18.67 1.19 -4.87
C LEU A 308 18.72 2.00 -3.57
N LEU A 309 17.71 1.86 -2.72
CA LEU A 309 17.59 2.65 -1.49
C LEU A 309 18.60 2.23 -0.43
N CYS A 310 18.90 0.93 -0.33
CA CYS A 310 19.98 0.46 0.55
C CYS A 310 21.34 0.96 0.07
N ALA A 311 21.62 0.95 -1.23
CA ALA A 311 22.86 1.51 -1.79
C ALA A 311 22.96 3.01 -1.45
N ILE A 312 21.91 3.80 -1.68
CA ILE A 312 21.89 5.23 -1.31
C ILE A 312 22.15 5.41 0.19
N ARG A 313 21.49 4.62 1.04
CA ARG A 313 21.66 4.71 2.50
C ARG A 313 23.07 4.38 2.98
N LEU A 314 23.80 3.53 2.26
CA LEU A 314 25.17 3.16 2.60
C LEU A 314 26.21 4.19 2.14
N THR A 315 25.84 5.10 1.24
CA THR A 315 26.73 6.19 0.76
C THR A 315 26.59 7.48 1.57
N ILE A 316 25.53 7.58 2.39
CA ILE A 316 25.25 8.69 3.31
C ILE A 316 25.62 8.29 4.74
#